data_7aa86a5baf07dc04fc18e04d877dd8bb
#
_entry.id   7aa86a5baf07dc04fc18e04d877dd8bb
#
_cell.length_a   1.000
_cell.length_b   1.000
_cell.length_c   1.000
_cell.angle_alpha   90.00
_cell.angle_beta   90.00
_cell.angle_gamma   90.00
#
_symmetry.space_group_name_H-M   'P 1'
#
loop_
_entity.id
_entity.type
_entity.pdbx_description
1 polymer ?
#
loop_
_entity_poly.entity_id
_entity_poly.type
_entity_poly.pdbx_seq_one_letter_code
_entity_poly.pdbx_strand_id
1 'polypeptide(L)'
;MISQSCLFNQRGVTLLEAVVTLGILSILIATMTPVGLRLLETDRERTTEKKAEKIFRAIYGAPERGDFGYLGDMGRLPTALTELSVQGGQTAFHTADGATDHLGKVGTGWRGPYLKGLSQDELLKDAWGKDFSYTNTGSDAGKIISSGPDGNTGTAADNIVFPTNAPGTTGTLLVSLLVNRIPAPVGAVVRLYTVSNGEQVLFGRITTSDTGFDGFFFHNVPQGLQVIRVGHIGLNSSVTPNVCV
;
A
#
# COMPACT_ATOMS: atom_id res chain seq x y z
N MET A 1 -2.28 -31.85 -70.73
CA MET A 1 -2.42 -30.87 -69.64
C MET A 1 -3.82 -30.32 -69.69
N ILE A 2 -4.70 -30.81 -68.80
CA ILE A 2 -6.10 -30.36 -68.75
C ILE A 2 -6.19 -29.41 -67.55
N SER A 3 -6.37 -28.11 -67.86
CA SER A 3 -6.62 -27.08 -66.84
C SER A 3 -8.08 -27.17 -66.42
N GLN A 4 -8.32 -27.62 -65.15
CA GLN A 4 -9.64 -27.51 -64.54
C GLN A 4 -9.76 -26.10 -63.93
N SER A 5 -10.47 -25.24 -64.63
CA SER A 5 -10.96 -23.98 -64.10
C SER A 5 -12.14 -24.28 -63.13
N CYS A 6 -11.89 -24.11 -61.82
CA CYS A 6 -12.97 -24.07 -60.84
C CYS A 6 -13.87 -22.86 -61.09
N LEU A 7 -15.00 -23.06 -61.75
CA LEU A 7 -16.06 -22.05 -61.83
C LEU A 7 -16.68 -21.88 -60.41
N PHE A 8 -16.29 -20.87 -59.73
CA PHE A 8 -17.04 -20.43 -58.53
C PHE A 8 -18.41 -19.97 -58.99
N ASN A 9 -19.42 -20.79 -58.69
CA ASN A 9 -20.82 -20.49 -58.96
C ASN A 9 -21.22 -19.27 -58.08
N GLN A 10 -21.12 -18.08 -58.62
CA GLN A 10 -21.60 -16.86 -57.97
C GLN A 10 -23.13 -16.82 -58.07
N ARG A 11 -23.78 -17.40 -57.03
CA ARG A 11 -25.22 -17.18 -56.83
C ARG A 11 -25.40 -15.76 -56.30
N GLY A 12 -26.03 -14.91 -57.05
CA GLY A 12 -26.41 -13.57 -56.61
C GLY A 12 -27.39 -13.66 -55.42
N VAL A 13 -27.15 -12.89 -54.37
CA VAL A 13 -28.05 -12.75 -53.22
C VAL A 13 -29.34 -12.05 -53.67
N THR A 14 -30.48 -12.60 -53.38
CA THR A 14 -31.77 -11.96 -53.71
C THR A 14 -31.98 -10.73 -52.76
N LEU A 15 -32.71 -9.73 -53.24
CA LEU A 15 -33.02 -8.53 -52.40
C LEU A 15 -33.77 -8.94 -51.12
N LEU A 16 -34.64 -9.93 -51.18
CA LEU A 16 -35.36 -10.49 -50.02
C LEU A 16 -34.37 -11.05 -49.00
N GLU A 17 -33.41 -11.85 -49.41
CA GLU A 17 -32.41 -12.47 -48.57
C GLU A 17 -31.53 -11.44 -47.90
N ALA A 18 -31.14 -10.38 -48.61
CA ALA A 18 -30.38 -9.24 -48.06
C ALA A 18 -31.21 -8.52 -46.95
N VAL A 19 -32.49 -8.24 -47.19
CA VAL A 19 -33.35 -7.57 -46.21
C VAL A 19 -33.55 -8.45 -44.95
N VAL A 20 -33.80 -9.76 -45.12
CA VAL A 20 -33.95 -10.67 -43.99
C VAL A 20 -32.65 -10.80 -43.19
N THR A 21 -31.53 -10.95 -43.86
CA THR A 21 -30.20 -11.01 -43.13
C THR A 21 -29.90 -9.73 -42.39
N LEU A 22 -30.15 -8.55 -42.98
CA LEU A 22 -30.01 -7.26 -42.30
C LEU A 22 -30.95 -7.13 -41.08
N GLY A 23 -32.20 -7.62 -41.22
CA GLY A 23 -33.15 -7.66 -40.12
C GLY A 23 -32.65 -8.51 -38.93
N ILE A 24 -32.17 -9.71 -39.20
CA ILE A 24 -31.60 -10.60 -38.18
C ILE A 24 -30.36 -9.98 -37.54
N LEU A 25 -29.44 -9.45 -38.32
CA LEU A 25 -28.24 -8.78 -37.82
C LEU A 25 -28.56 -7.58 -36.94
N SER A 26 -29.57 -6.79 -37.32
CA SER A 26 -30.00 -5.64 -36.51
C SER A 26 -30.51 -6.05 -35.14
N ILE A 27 -31.27 -7.12 -35.02
CA ILE A 27 -31.77 -7.68 -33.75
C ILE A 27 -30.60 -8.20 -32.91
N LEU A 28 -29.65 -8.92 -33.51
CA LEU A 28 -28.48 -9.45 -32.81
C LEU A 28 -27.60 -8.31 -32.25
N ILE A 29 -27.33 -7.28 -33.04
CA ILE A 29 -26.56 -6.12 -32.61
C ILE A 29 -27.28 -5.39 -31.45
N ALA A 30 -28.61 -5.18 -31.58
CA ALA A 30 -29.38 -4.49 -30.54
C ALA A 30 -29.35 -5.22 -29.18
N THR A 31 -29.33 -6.57 -29.19
CA THR A 31 -29.29 -7.36 -27.95
C THR A 31 -27.89 -7.52 -27.37
N MET A 32 -26.83 -7.56 -28.19
CA MET A 32 -25.45 -7.77 -27.75
C MET A 32 -24.77 -6.48 -27.22
N THR A 33 -25.16 -5.31 -27.76
CA THR A 33 -24.52 -4.05 -27.37
C THR A 33 -24.60 -3.74 -25.88
N PRO A 34 -25.76 -3.80 -25.19
CA PRO A 34 -25.84 -3.50 -23.77
C PRO A 34 -25.06 -4.49 -22.89
N VAL A 35 -25.00 -5.76 -23.30
CA VAL A 35 -24.21 -6.77 -22.57
C VAL A 35 -22.72 -6.50 -22.70
N GLY A 36 -22.24 -6.16 -23.90
CA GLY A 36 -20.85 -5.81 -24.14
C GLY A 36 -20.40 -4.59 -23.37
N LEU A 37 -21.22 -3.54 -23.27
CA LEU A 37 -20.91 -2.33 -22.49
C LEU A 37 -20.78 -2.64 -21.00
N ARG A 38 -21.70 -3.43 -20.42
CA ARG A 38 -21.62 -3.84 -19.01
C ARG A 38 -20.38 -4.66 -18.70
N LEU A 39 -19.95 -5.54 -19.60
CA LEU A 39 -18.74 -6.33 -19.43
C LEU A 39 -17.50 -5.41 -19.39
N LEU A 40 -17.44 -4.42 -20.28
CA LEU A 40 -16.34 -3.44 -20.31
C LEU A 40 -16.30 -2.59 -19.01
N GLU A 41 -17.45 -2.17 -18.50
CA GLU A 41 -17.52 -1.45 -17.21
C GLU A 41 -17.01 -2.30 -16.05
N THR A 42 -17.51 -3.54 -15.93
CA THR A 42 -17.05 -4.46 -14.88
C THR A 42 -15.54 -4.75 -14.98
N ASP A 43 -14.98 -4.85 -16.19
CA ASP A 43 -13.53 -5.05 -16.38
C ASP A 43 -12.73 -3.83 -15.95
N ARG A 44 -13.23 -2.63 -16.26
CA ARG A 44 -12.62 -1.36 -15.80
C ARG A 44 -12.66 -1.23 -14.27
N GLU A 45 -13.78 -1.54 -13.64
CA GLU A 45 -13.90 -1.55 -12.17
C GLU A 45 -12.85 -2.48 -11.55
N ARG A 46 -12.80 -3.73 -11.98
CA ARG A 46 -11.82 -4.72 -11.48
C ARG A 46 -10.37 -4.30 -11.73
N THR A 47 -10.10 -3.68 -12.86
CA THR A 47 -8.76 -3.17 -13.19
C THR A 47 -8.39 -2.01 -12.27
N THR A 48 -9.33 -1.12 -11.99
CA THR A 48 -9.16 0.01 -11.07
C THR A 48 -8.91 -0.48 -9.64
N GLU A 49 -9.71 -1.44 -9.15
CA GLU A 49 -9.50 -2.05 -7.83
C GLU A 49 -8.11 -2.68 -7.69
N LYS A 50 -7.67 -3.45 -8.70
CA LYS A 50 -6.33 -4.04 -8.70
C LYS A 50 -5.21 -3.00 -8.70
N LYS A 51 -5.39 -1.88 -9.40
CA LYS A 51 -4.44 -0.77 -9.36
C LYS A 51 -4.42 -0.09 -8.00
N ALA A 52 -5.60 0.20 -7.42
CA ALA A 52 -5.72 0.76 -6.09
C ALA A 52 -5.09 -0.16 -5.02
N GLU A 53 -5.30 -1.47 -5.11
CA GLU A 53 -4.67 -2.46 -4.24
C GLU A 53 -3.13 -2.46 -4.37
N LYS A 54 -2.59 -2.32 -5.58
CA LYS A 54 -1.14 -2.22 -5.78
C LYS A 54 -0.57 -0.96 -5.13
N ILE A 55 -1.25 0.19 -5.28
CA ILE A 55 -0.85 1.44 -4.62
C ILE A 55 -0.91 1.27 -3.11
N PHE A 56 -2.00 0.68 -2.60
CA PHE A 56 -2.16 0.39 -1.17
C PHE A 56 -1.01 -0.46 -0.63
N ARG A 57 -0.67 -1.56 -1.31
CA ARG A 57 0.47 -2.41 -0.92
C ARG A 57 1.81 -1.69 -1.00
N ALA A 58 1.97 -0.75 -1.91
CA ALA A 58 3.16 0.09 -1.96
C ALA A 58 3.28 1.02 -0.74
N ILE A 59 2.14 1.51 -0.22
CA ILE A 59 2.10 2.36 0.98
C ILE A 59 2.29 1.54 2.25
N TYR A 60 1.48 0.47 2.45
CA TYR A 60 1.40 -0.26 3.71
C TYR A 60 2.24 -1.55 3.74
N GLY A 61 2.73 -1.98 2.57
CA GLY A 61 3.51 -3.21 2.44
C GLY A 61 2.65 -4.48 2.56
N ALA A 62 3.33 -5.56 2.90
CA ALA A 62 2.79 -6.87 3.22
C ALA A 62 3.45 -7.35 4.54
N PRO A 63 2.94 -6.91 5.70
CA PRO A 63 3.57 -7.17 7.00
C PRO A 63 3.80 -8.66 7.27
N GLU A 64 2.95 -9.52 6.74
CA GLU A 64 3.10 -10.99 6.83
C GLU A 64 4.37 -11.52 6.13
N ARG A 65 4.98 -10.71 5.26
CA ARG A 65 6.25 -11.01 4.56
C ARG A 65 7.42 -10.20 5.09
N GLY A 66 7.22 -9.42 6.16
CA GLY A 66 8.22 -8.51 6.69
C GLY A 66 8.48 -7.28 5.81
N ASP A 67 7.56 -6.96 4.90
CA ASP A 67 7.58 -5.76 4.08
C ASP A 67 6.55 -4.76 4.63
N PHE A 68 7.02 -3.62 5.11
CA PHE A 68 6.17 -2.58 5.70
C PHE A 68 5.93 -1.40 4.75
N GLY A 69 6.32 -1.54 3.48
CA GLY A 69 6.11 -0.57 2.43
C GLY A 69 6.71 0.81 2.72
N TYR A 70 6.17 1.83 2.05
CA TYR A 70 6.59 3.21 2.27
C TYR A 70 6.39 3.67 3.72
N LEU A 71 5.25 3.30 4.33
CA LEU A 71 4.92 3.70 5.70
C LEU A 71 5.96 3.18 6.70
N GLY A 72 6.39 1.93 6.56
CA GLY A 72 7.40 1.34 7.44
C GLY A 72 8.78 1.94 7.28
N ASP A 73 9.17 2.27 6.05
CA ASP A 73 10.48 2.82 5.74
C ASP A 73 10.60 4.32 6.07
N MET A 74 9.49 5.06 5.92
CA MET A 74 9.47 6.51 6.14
C MET A 74 8.82 6.94 7.45
N GLY A 75 8.03 6.07 8.10
CA GLY A 75 7.30 6.35 9.33
C GLY A 75 6.15 7.35 9.17
N ARG A 76 5.70 7.57 7.94
CA ARG A 76 4.59 8.45 7.60
C ARG A 76 3.90 8.00 6.32
N LEU A 77 2.66 8.44 6.11
CA LEU A 77 2.01 8.31 4.81
C LEU A 77 2.68 9.23 3.78
N PRO A 78 2.72 8.86 2.50
CA PRO A 78 3.22 9.73 1.43
C PRO A 78 2.36 11.00 1.36
N THR A 79 2.94 12.12 1.01
CA THR A 79 2.18 13.38 0.79
C THR A 79 1.50 13.39 -0.58
N ALA A 80 2.10 12.67 -1.54
CA ALA A 80 1.55 12.43 -2.86
C ALA A 80 1.93 11.02 -3.33
N LEU A 81 1.11 10.41 -4.18
CA LEU A 81 1.36 9.06 -4.71
C LEU A 81 2.65 8.98 -5.55
N THR A 82 3.12 10.10 -6.08
CA THR A 82 4.40 10.21 -6.80
C THR A 82 5.61 9.84 -5.93
N GLU A 83 5.53 10.05 -4.61
CA GLU A 83 6.58 9.66 -3.67
C GLU A 83 6.84 8.15 -3.62
N LEU A 84 5.89 7.34 -4.08
CA LEU A 84 6.04 5.88 -4.17
C LEU A 84 6.96 5.44 -5.32
N SER A 85 7.15 6.31 -6.31
CA SER A 85 7.94 6.00 -7.51
C SER A 85 9.25 6.78 -7.58
N VAL A 86 9.27 7.98 -7.02
CA VAL A 86 10.43 8.90 -7.08
C VAL A 86 10.82 9.33 -5.68
N GLN A 87 12.11 9.20 -5.37
CA GLN A 87 12.64 9.62 -4.07
C GLN A 87 12.46 11.13 -3.80
N GLY A 88 12.69 11.97 -4.84
CA GLY A 88 12.62 13.41 -4.67
C GLY A 88 13.56 13.92 -3.58
N GLY A 89 13.04 14.78 -2.69
CA GLY A 89 13.79 15.32 -1.55
C GLY A 89 13.69 14.46 -0.27
N GLN A 90 13.21 13.22 -0.35
CA GLN A 90 13.08 12.33 0.81
C GLN A 90 14.44 11.78 1.25
N THR A 91 14.60 11.51 2.56
CA THR A 91 15.79 10.84 3.09
C THR A 91 16.03 9.53 2.37
N ALA A 92 17.22 9.36 1.79
CA ALA A 92 17.60 8.11 1.13
C ALA A 92 17.69 6.98 2.15
N PHE A 93 17.47 5.75 1.69
CA PHE A 93 17.64 4.59 2.54
C PHE A 93 19.06 4.51 3.08
N HIS A 94 19.17 4.42 4.39
CA HIS A 94 20.43 4.26 5.10
C HIS A 94 20.24 3.33 6.29
N THR A 95 21.30 2.68 6.70
CA THR A 95 21.36 2.00 7.99
C THR A 95 21.92 3.03 8.98
N ALA A 96 21.23 3.23 10.11
CA ALA A 96 21.74 4.10 11.16
C ALA A 96 23.14 3.60 11.55
N ASP A 97 24.17 4.35 11.13
CA ASP A 97 25.55 4.05 11.47
C ASP A 97 25.77 4.45 12.93
N GLY A 98 25.62 3.46 13.80
CA GLY A 98 25.76 3.62 15.22
C GLY A 98 27.15 4.02 15.73
N ALA A 99 27.78 5.02 15.13
CA ALA A 99 29.02 5.57 15.65
C ALA A 99 28.83 6.30 16.99
N THR A 100 27.63 6.78 17.28
CA THR A 100 27.28 7.46 18.52
C THR A 100 26.10 6.85 19.26
N ASP A 101 25.31 6.03 18.56
CA ASP A 101 24.09 5.43 19.12
C ASP A 101 24.04 3.98 18.68
N HIS A 102 24.37 3.05 19.53
CA HIS A 102 24.34 1.61 19.32
C HIS A 102 22.92 1.08 18.95
N LEU A 103 22.17 1.87 18.22
CA LEU A 103 20.88 1.54 17.64
C LEU A 103 21.12 0.47 16.58
N GLY A 104 20.62 -0.71 16.75
CA GLY A 104 20.85 -1.84 15.85
C GLY A 104 20.73 -1.42 14.37
N LYS A 105 21.37 -2.14 13.49
CA LYS A 105 21.45 -1.90 12.04
C LYS A 105 20.08 -2.04 11.36
N VAL A 106 19.09 -1.28 11.80
CA VAL A 106 17.78 -1.21 11.16
C VAL A 106 17.83 -0.09 10.14
N GLY A 107 17.66 -0.46 8.87
CA GLY A 107 17.64 0.52 7.79
C GLY A 107 16.35 1.33 7.81
N THR A 108 16.45 2.61 7.54
CA THR A 108 15.35 3.57 7.44
C THR A 108 15.55 4.47 6.22
N GLY A 109 14.52 5.17 5.83
CA GLY A 109 14.55 6.05 4.66
C GLY A 109 13.97 5.42 3.40
N TRP A 110 13.82 6.21 2.35
CA TRP A 110 13.21 5.81 1.10
C TRP A 110 13.99 4.71 0.39
N ARG A 111 13.41 3.51 0.33
CA ARG A 111 13.99 2.29 -0.28
C ARG A 111 13.43 1.98 -1.66
N GLY A 112 12.45 2.77 -2.11
CA GLY A 112 11.73 2.53 -3.35
C GLY A 112 12.58 2.41 -4.62
N PRO A 113 11.99 2.33 -5.79
CA PRO A 113 10.56 2.55 -6.03
C PRO A 113 9.66 1.42 -5.48
N TYR A 114 8.57 1.81 -4.80
CA TYR A 114 7.58 0.88 -4.24
C TYR A 114 6.56 0.42 -5.29
N LEU A 115 6.31 1.26 -6.30
CA LEU A 115 5.51 0.91 -7.47
C LEU A 115 6.43 0.49 -8.60
N LYS A 116 6.34 -0.80 -9.00
CA LYS A 116 7.18 -1.40 -10.04
C LYS A 116 6.33 -1.89 -11.22
N GLY A 117 6.88 -1.80 -12.44
CA GLY A 117 6.40 -2.56 -13.59
C GLY A 117 5.48 -1.85 -14.58
N LEU A 118 5.09 -0.59 -14.35
CA LEU A 118 4.35 0.25 -15.29
C LEU A 118 4.93 1.68 -15.27
N SER A 119 4.62 2.47 -16.28
CA SER A 119 4.94 3.90 -16.22
C SER A 119 4.20 4.54 -15.04
N GLN A 120 4.81 5.54 -14.43
CA GLN A 120 4.22 6.25 -13.30
C GLN A 120 2.82 6.77 -13.64
N ASP A 121 2.63 7.30 -14.84
CA ASP A 121 1.35 7.81 -15.30
C ASP A 121 0.27 6.73 -15.42
N GLU A 122 0.64 5.51 -15.82
CA GLU A 122 -0.32 4.41 -15.93
C GLU A 122 -0.77 3.84 -14.58
N LEU A 123 0.13 3.87 -13.59
CA LEU A 123 -0.17 3.36 -12.25
C LEU A 123 -1.04 4.31 -11.43
N LEU A 124 -0.89 5.62 -11.66
CA LEU A 124 -1.62 6.64 -10.91
C LEU A 124 -2.98 6.98 -11.53
N LYS A 125 -3.32 6.36 -12.66
CA LYS A 125 -4.62 6.52 -13.32
C LYS A 125 -5.47 5.26 -13.21
N ASP A 126 -6.76 5.49 -13.00
CA ASP A 126 -7.77 4.43 -13.03
C ASP A 126 -7.98 3.87 -14.45
N ALA A 127 -8.92 2.96 -14.64
CA ALA A 127 -9.20 2.37 -15.94
C ALA A 127 -10.04 3.27 -16.86
N TRP A 128 -10.53 4.41 -16.37
CA TRP A 128 -11.16 5.47 -17.17
C TRP A 128 -10.17 6.58 -17.55
N GLY A 129 -8.88 6.45 -17.13
CA GLY A 129 -7.81 7.41 -17.44
C GLY A 129 -7.80 8.62 -16.52
N LYS A 130 -8.52 8.60 -15.40
CA LYS A 130 -8.53 9.66 -14.39
C LYS A 130 -7.51 9.38 -13.32
N ASP A 131 -6.92 10.43 -12.75
CA ASP A 131 -5.97 10.30 -11.65
C ASP A 131 -6.70 9.84 -10.37
N PHE A 132 -6.06 8.94 -9.63
CA PHE A 132 -6.54 8.57 -8.30
C PHE A 132 -6.46 9.77 -7.37
N SER A 133 -7.55 10.01 -6.64
CA SER A 133 -7.56 10.96 -5.52
C SER A 133 -6.95 10.29 -4.29
N TYR A 134 -6.09 11.03 -3.58
CA TYR A 134 -5.39 10.55 -2.39
C TYR A 134 -5.20 11.68 -1.40
N THR A 135 -5.35 11.39 -0.11
CA THR A 135 -5.01 12.30 0.98
C THR A 135 -4.27 11.57 2.09
N ASN A 136 -3.33 12.25 2.72
CA ASN A 136 -2.56 11.73 3.86
C ASN A 136 -3.07 12.24 5.21
N THR A 137 -4.16 13.00 5.23
CA THR A 137 -4.74 13.62 6.44
C THR A 137 -6.26 13.41 6.49
N GLY A 138 -6.82 13.55 7.69
CA GLY A 138 -8.27 13.45 7.89
C GLY A 138 -8.78 12.01 7.96
N SER A 139 -10.09 11.83 7.86
CA SER A 139 -10.79 10.54 7.95
C SER A 139 -10.50 9.59 6.78
N ASP A 140 -10.08 10.15 5.66
CA ASP A 140 -9.77 9.39 4.44
C ASP A 140 -8.26 9.24 4.21
N ALA A 141 -7.45 9.56 5.24
CA ALA A 141 -5.99 9.41 5.16
C ALA A 141 -5.61 7.99 4.74
N GLY A 142 -4.77 7.90 3.69
CA GLY A 142 -4.29 6.62 3.16
C GLY A 142 -5.28 5.87 2.27
N LYS A 143 -6.47 6.40 2.01
CA LYS A 143 -7.39 5.85 1.02
C LYS A 143 -7.02 6.29 -0.40
N ILE A 144 -7.24 5.39 -1.33
CA ILE A 144 -7.08 5.62 -2.77
C ILE A 144 -8.49 5.61 -3.35
N ILE A 145 -8.88 6.69 -4.02
CA ILE A 145 -10.23 6.90 -4.50
C ILE A 145 -10.18 7.14 -6.01
N SER A 146 -10.91 6.32 -6.76
CA SER A 146 -11.22 6.58 -8.17
C SER A 146 -12.59 7.25 -8.26
N SER A 147 -12.69 8.25 -9.12
CA SER A 147 -13.94 8.96 -9.41
C SER A 147 -14.89 8.20 -10.33
N GLY A 148 -14.56 6.94 -10.68
CA GLY A 148 -15.42 6.12 -11.52
C GLY A 148 -15.63 6.64 -12.95
N PRO A 149 -16.68 6.15 -13.62
CA PRO A 149 -16.96 6.51 -15.01
C PRO A 149 -17.36 7.98 -15.21
N ASP A 150 -18.01 8.61 -14.23
CA ASP A 150 -18.44 10.01 -14.35
C ASP A 150 -17.31 11.02 -14.11
N GLY A 151 -16.21 10.57 -13.47
CA GLY A 151 -15.04 11.38 -13.19
C GLY A 151 -15.24 12.41 -12.08
N ASN A 152 -16.27 12.24 -11.23
CA ASN A 152 -16.64 13.18 -10.17
C ASN A 152 -16.58 12.49 -8.79
N THR A 153 -15.59 12.83 -7.98
CA THR A 153 -15.46 12.31 -6.61
C THR A 153 -16.59 12.73 -5.66
N GLY A 154 -17.42 13.69 -6.05
CA GLY A 154 -18.59 14.14 -5.28
C GLY A 154 -19.81 13.20 -5.42
N THR A 155 -19.85 12.35 -6.43
CA THR A 155 -20.89 11.32 -6.65
C THR A 155 -20.41 10.00 -6.08
N ALA A 156 -20.74 9.71 -4.83
CA ALA A 156 -20.24 8.52 -4.12
C ALA A 156 -20.74 7.18 -4.70
N ALA A 157 -21.74 7.20 -5.59
CA ALA A 157 -22.42 5.97 -6.03
C ALA A 157 -21.57 5.09 -6.96
N ASP A 158 -20.64 5.67 -7.71
CA ASP A 158 -19.77 5.00 -8.67
C ASP A 158 -18.27 5.14 -8.33
N ASN A 159 -17.96 5.81 -7.22
CA ASN A 159 -16.60 5.90 -6.72
C ASN A 159 -16.09 4.56 -6.23
N ILE A 160 -14.86 4.22 -6.61
CA ILE A 160 -14.16 3.05 -6.08
C ILE A 160 -13.19 3.53 -5.01
N VAL A 161 -13.44 3.12 -3.76
CA VAL A 161 -12.61 3.48 -2.60
C VAL A 161 -11.88 2.27 -2.08
N PHE A 162 -10.55 2.34 -2.01
CA PHE A 162 -9.71 1.28 -1.48
C PHE A 162 -8.66 1.81 -0.49
N PRO A 163 -8.52 1.22 0.69
CA PRO A 163 -9.43 0.25 1.29
C PRO A 163 -10.74 0.91 1.72
N THR A 164 -11.80 0.16 1.88
CA THR A 164 -13.10 0.69 2.34
C THR A 164 -12.97 1.39 3.70
N ASN A 165 -12.18 0.81 4.60
CA ASN A 165 -11.83 1.41 5.88
C ASN A 165 -10.34 1.77 5.86
N ALA A 166 -10.01 3.02 6.21
CA ALA A 166 -8.62 3.43 6.35
C ALA A 166 -7.94 2.56 7.42
N PRO A 167 -6.81 1.90 7.09
CA PRO A 167 -6.11 1.11 8.08
C PRO A 167 -5.52 2.02 9.15
N GLY A 168 -5.51 1.54 10.40
CA GLY A 168 -4.79 2.23 11.46
C GLY A 168 -3.30 2.31 11.12
N THR A 169 -2.70 3.47 11.32
CA THR A 169 -1.26 3.68 11.13
C THR A 169 -0.46 3.56 12.43
N THR A 170 -1.15 3.35 13.53
CA THR A 170 -0.57 3.23 14.87
C THR A 170 -1.17 2.07 15.64
N GLY A 171 -0.43 1.58 16.63
CA GLY A 171 -0.86 0.52 17.52
C GLY A 171 -0.40 0.74 18.97
N THR A 172 -0.71 -0.20 19.86
CA THR A 172 -0.16 -0.23 21.21
C THR A 172 0.85 -1.36 21.31
N LEU A 173 2.05 -1.05 21.78
CA LEU A 173 3.11 -2.01 22.00
C LEU A 173 3.26 -2.26 23.50
N LEU A 174 3.15 -3.53 23.91
CA LEU A 174 3.49 -3.99 25.25
C LEU A 174 4.84 -4.69 25.22
N VAL A 175 5.77 -4.19 26.01
CA VAL A 175 7.09 -4.79 26.20
C VAL A 175 7.15 -5.39 27.60
N SER A 176 7.33 -6.71 27.70
CA SER A 176 7.59 -7.39 28.97
C SER A 176 9.08 -7.66 29.11
N LEU A 177 9.66 -7.21 30.22
CA LEU A 177 11.08 -7.40 30.50
C LEU A 177 11.26 -8.32 31.70
N LEU A 178 11.89 -9.47 31.46
CA LEU A 178 12.22 -10.44 32.47
C LEU A 178 13.74 -10.61 32.57
N VAL A 179 14.28 -10.52 33.78
CA VAL A 179 15.66 -10.81 34.10
C VAL A 179 15.69 -12.10 34.91
N ASN A 180 16.26 -13.18 34.36
CA ASN A 180 16.25 -14.51 34.99
C ASN A 180 14.83 -15.01 35.37
N ARG A 181 13.82 -14.73 34.50
CA ARG A 181 12.40 -15.03 34.70
C ARG A 181 11.73 -14.26 35.83
N ILE A 182 12.34 -13.22 36.33
CA ILE A 182 11.80 -12.30 37.32
C ILE A 182 11.45 -10.98 36.61
N PRO A 183 10.34 -10.31 36.97
CA PRO A 183 10.01 -8.99 36.46
C PRO A 183 11.17 -8.00 36.61
N ALA A 184 11.22 -7.02 35.72
CA ALA A 184 12.31 -6.07 35.65
C ALA A 184 12.65 -5.41 37.01
N PRO A 185 13.93 -5.26 37.34
CA PRO A 185 14.32 -4.59 38.59
C PRO A 185 14.00 -3.10 38.55
N VAL A 186 13.90 -2.48 39.73
CA VAL A 186 13.80 -1.01 39.82
C VAL A 186 14.95 -0.34 39.09
N GLY A 187 14.65 0.70 38.32
CA GLY A 187 15.61 1.40 37.50
C GLY A 187 15.87 0.78 36.13
N ALA A 188 15.17 -0.30 35.76
CA ALA A 188 15.18 -0.77 34.38
C ALA A 188 14.56 0.29 33.45
N VAL A 189 15.19 0.51 32.32
CA VAL A 189 14.79 1.53 31.33
C VAL A 189 14.53 0.83 29.99
N VAL A 190 13.34 1.01 29.46
CA VAL A 190 12.99 0.62 28.09
C VAL A 190 12.86 1.88 27.25
N ARG A 191 13.60 1.92 26.15
CA ARG A 191 13.51 2.96 25.13
C ARG A 191 12.99 2.34 23.85
N LEU A 192 11.97 2.96 23.26
CA LEU A 192 11.41 2.59 21.99
C LEU A 192 11.84 3.62 20.94
N TYR A 193 12.41 3.14 19.85
CA TYR A 193 12.74 3.96 18.69
C TYR A 193 11.86 3.54 17.53
N THR A 194 11.37 4.53 16.79
CA THR A 194 10.52 4.36 15.60
C THR A 194 11.12 5.12 14.44
N VAL A 195 10.56 4.92 13.24
CA VAL A 195 10.92 5.73 12.08
C VAL A 195 10.01 6.94 12.01
N SER A 196 10.56 8.10 11.68
CA SER A 196 9.84 9.34 11.39
C SER A 196 10.56 10.10 10.27
N ASN A 197 9.88 10.37 9.17
CA ASN A 197 10.44 11.00 7.97
C ASN A 197 11.73 10.34 7.44
N GLY A 198 11.80 9.01 7.56
CA GLY A 198 12.95 8.24 7.12
C GLY A 198 14.13 8.22 8.07
N GLU A 199 13.99 8.79 9.27
CA GLU A 199 15.01 8.79 10.31
C GLU A 199 14.56 8.01 11.54
N GLN A 200 15.49 7.35 12.23
CA GLN A 200 15.19 6.76 13.52
C GLN A 200 15.12 7.82 14.62
N VAL A 201 14.01 7.84 15.34
CA VAL A 201 13.77 8.78 16.44
C VAL A 201 13.39 8.04 17.72
N LEU A 202 13.76 8.61 18.87
CA LEU A 202 13.27 8.12 20.15
C LEU A 202 11.77 8.44 20.27
N PHE A 203 10.93 7.41 20.25
CA PHE A 203 9.49 7.52 20.41
C PHE A 203 9.11 7.71 21.90
N GLY A 204 9.69 6.89 22.78
CA GLY A 204 9.41 6.95 24.19
C GLY A 204 10.45 6.25 25.06
N ARG A 205 10.45 6.65 26.33
CA ARG A 205 11.27 6.06 27.38
C ARG A 205 10.41 5.81 28.61
N ILE A 206 10.42 4.58 29.11
CA ILE A 206 9.76 4.22 30.37
C ILE A 206 10.83 3.67 31.32
N THR A 207 10.75 4.07 32.59
CA THR A 207 11.66 3.61 33.64
C THR A 207 10.83 2.99 34.74
N THR A 208 11.23 1.82 35.25
CA THR A 208 10.57 1.18 36.38
C THR A 208 10.87 1.95 37.66
N SER A 209 9.81 2.31 38.44
CA SER A 209 9.92 2.90 39.77
C SER A 209 9.80 1.86 40.87
N ASP A 210 9.16 0.73 40.59
CA ASP A 210 8.84 -0.31 41.57
C ASP A 210 9.37 -1.69 41.16
N THR A 211 9.55 -2.55 42.16
CA THR A 211 9.88 -3.96 41.95
C THR A 211 8.63 -4.72 41.49
N GLY A 212 8.80 -5.61 40.51
CA GLY A 212 7.70 -6.45 40.01
C GLY A 212 6.90 -5.85 38.86
N PHE A 213 7.37 -4.74 38.28
CA PHE A 213 6.78 -4.21 37.08
C PHE A 213 7.10 -5.13 35.86
N ASP A 214 6.05 -5.63 35.23
CA ASP A 214 6.14 -6.65 34.18
C ASP A 214 5.74 -6.16 32.79
N GLY A 215 5.30 -4.90 32.64
CA GLY A 215 4.85 -4.38 31.36
C GLY A 215 5.13 -2.90 31.12
N PHE A 216 5.73 -2.60 29.97
CA PHE A 216 5.96 -1.24 29.48
C PHE A 216 5.02 -1.00 28.30
N PHE A 217 4.06 -0.09 28.47
CA PHE A 217 3.07 0.22 27.44
C PHE A 217 3.47 1.47 26.65
N PHE A 218 3.55 1.32 25.34
CA PHE A 218 3.70 2.43 24.41
C PHE A 218 2.44 2.52 23.56
N HIS A 219 1.74 3.63 23.64
CA HIS A 219 0.50 3.87 22.89
C HIS A 219 0.79 4.68 21.64
N ASN A 220 -0.05 4.51 20.60
CA ASN A 220 0.07 5.23 19.32
C ASN A 220 1.44 5.04 18.63
N VAL A 221 2.03 3.86 18.78
CA VAL A 221 3.29 3.51 18.13
C VAL A 221 3.03 3.40 16.62
N PRO A 222 3.78 4.14 15.76
CA PRO A 222 3.63 4.05 14.31
C PRO A 222 3.89 2.63 13.81
N GLN A 223 3.22 2.22 12.75
CA GLN A 223 3.53 0.96 12.06
C GLN A 223 4.93 1.02 11.44
N GLY A 224 5.61 -0.12 11.39
CA GLY A 224 6.94 -0.26 10.80
C GLY A 224 7.92 -0.99 11.71
N LEU A 225 9.18 -0.96 11.33
CA LEU A 225 10.24 -1.56 12.14
C LEU A 225 10.50 -0.71 13.39
N GLN A 226 10.55 -1.39 14.52
CA GLN A 226 10.74 -0.81 15.84
C GLN A 226 12.07 -1.31 16.43
N VAL A 227 12.77 -0.45 17.16
CA VAL A 227 13.95 -0.84 17.92
C VAL A 227 13.70 -0.63 19.40
N ILE A 228 13.80 -1.69 20.18
CA ILE A 228 13.66 -1.65 21.63
C ILE A 228 15.05 -1.74 22.26
N ARG A 229 15.39 -0.79 23.09
CA ARG A 229 16.62 -0.82 23.91
C ARG A 229 16.27 -0.92 25.38
N VAL A 230 16.94 -1.84 26.02
CA VAL A 230 16.82 -2.04 27.47
C VAL A 230 18.11 -1.62 28.13
N GLY A 231 18.01 -0.89 29.21
CA GLY A 231 19.14 -0.48 30.04
C GLY A 231 18.73 -0.41 31.50
N HIS A 232 19.64 0.02 32.36
CA HIS A 232 19.40 0.25 33.79
C HIS A 232 20.00 1.58 34.19
N ILE A 233 19.32 2.33 35.07
CA ILE A 233 19.84 3.56 35.65
C ILE A 233 21.02 3.19 36.55
N GLY A 234 22.21 3.74 36.28
CA GLY A 234 23.40 3.53 37.12
C GLY A 234 24.37 2.44 36.65
N LEU A 235 24.08 1.72 35.58
CA LEU A 235 25.04 0.86 34.90
C LEU A 235 25.47 1.48 33.58
N ASN A 236 26.75 1.83 33.47
CA ASN A 236 27.35 2.39 32.24
C ASN A 236 27.57 1.31 31.14
N SER A 237 27.03 0.11 31.31
CA SER A 237 27.12 -0.95 30.30
C SER A 237 25.76 -1.15 29.65
N SER A 238 25.63 -0.67 28.43
CA SER A 238 24.51 -0.99 27.54
C SER A 238 24.62 -2.44 27.07
N VAL A 239 23.94 -3.35 27.75
CA VAL A 239 23.64 -4.66 27.13
C VAL A 239 22.51 -4.40 26.13
N THR A 240 22.80 -4.50 24.86
CA THR A 240 21.81 -4.41 23.79
C THR A 240 21.36 -5.80 23.35
N PRO A 241 20.22 -6.32 23.79
CA PRO A 241 19.54 -7.31 22.97
C PRO A 241 18.83 -6.56 21.84
N ASN A 242 19.26 -6.78 20.61
CA ASN A 242 18.47 -6.40 19.44
C ASN A 242 17.28 -7.34 19.37
N VAL A 243 16.12 -6.87 19.76
CA VAL A 243 14.85 -7.57 19.50
C VAL A 243 14.16 -6.80 18.39
N CYS A 244 14.11 -7.37 17.21
CA CYS A 244 13.19 -6.95 16.15
C CYS A 244 11.83 -7.58 16.46
N VAL A 245 10.80 -6.77 16.60
CA VAL A 245 9.39 -7.19 16.73
C VAL A 245 8.65 -6.86 15.45
#